data_ddf22e1d81e103e6bef834a4b810e025
#
_entry.id   ddf22e1d81e103e6bef834a4b810e025
#
_cell.length_a   1.000
_cell.length_b   1.000
_cell.length_c   1.000
_cell.angle_alpha   90.00
_cell.angle_beta   90.00
_cell.angle_gamma   90.00
#
_symmetry.space_group_name_H-M   'P 1'
#
loop_
_entity.id
_entity.type
_entity.pdbx_description
1 polymer ?
#
loop_
_entity_poly.entity_id
_entity_poly.type
_entity_poly.pdbx_seq_one_letter_code
_entity_poly.pdbx_strand_id
1 'polypeptide(L)'
;MTQDKIRNIAIIAHVDHGKTTLVDQMLKQGGVYRENQAVVDRVMDSGDLERERGITILAKNTAVHYKDYKINIVDTPGHADFSGEVERILKMVDGVLLLVDAAEGPMPQTRFVLQKALELGHKVIVVVNKIDRPDARIHEVMDEVLELLLDLNATEEQFDSPTIFCSAREGTSSYGPDEKGTDLVPLFETIVNYIDPPTGDENGPLQVLVSSIDYNEFVGRMGIGRIERGTVHQNQEVIVCDYHDPSIKKKEKVVALYEFTGLGRSPIQQASAGEIVAFSGISDITIGRTLCDLETVEPLPFVKISDPTIEMTFSVNDSPFAGREGKYVTSRNLRDRLQRELLKDVSLHVTEMGTDAFNVAGRGEMHLSILIETMRREGYEFQVSTPHVLNKTIDGKLCEPIERMIADVPEASVGSVIDKISQRKGDLVSMTPIGSRMRLEFLVPTRGLFGYRNEFLTDTRGEGIMASTLDSYAPVKGEISRRLTGSLVAFETGETTAYGIGGVQDRGSMFIGPGVEVYAGMIVGQCNRNEDMAVNVCKKKQLTNMRAAGSDAAIRLVPPVVLSLEQCLEYLADDELLEVTPKSLRMRKRQLDHAARMRALMKSRQ
;
A
#
# COMPACT_ATOMS: atom_id res chain seq x y z
N MET A 1 -33.54 8.96 0.94
CA MET A 1 -33.61 8.75 2.42
C MET A 1 -33.46 10.12 3.05
N THR A 2 -34.02 10.41 4.21
CA THR A 2 -33.81 11.68 4.88
C THR A 2 -32.41 11.72 5.50
N GLN A 3 -31.78 12.88 5.49
CA GLN A 3 -30.40 13.10 5.97
C GLN A 3 -30.19 12.60 7.42
N ASP A 4 -31.16 12.79 8.31
CA ASP A 4 -31.14 12.29 9.69
C ASP A 4 -30.92 10.77 9.82
N LYS A 5 -31.27 10.01 8.79
CA LYS A 5 -31.18 8.55 8.75
C LYS A 5 -29.90 8.03 8.09
N ILE A 6 -28.98 8.91 7.74
CA ILE A 6 -27.71 8.55 7.13
C ILE A 6 -26.60 8.64 8.20
N ARG A 7 -25.66 7.69 8.18
CA ARG A 7 -24.41 7.74 8.95
C ARG A 7 -23.26 7.37 8.01
N ASN A 8 -22.26 8.23 7.93
CA ASN A 8 -21.08 8.01 7.14
C ASN A 8 -19.90 7.75 8.08
N ILE A 9 -19.34 6.56 8.03
CA ILE A 9 -18.26 6.14 8.91
C ILE A 9 -17.08 5.58 8.12
N ALA A 10 -15.88 5.80 8.64
CA ALA A 10 -14.66 5.12 8.17
C ALA A 10 -14.20 4.11 9.21
N ILE A 11 -13.60 3.00 8.78
CA ILE A 11 -13.01 2.02 9.69
C ILE A 11 -11.50 2.16 9.65
N ILE A 12 -10.93 2.47 10.80
CA ILE A 12 -9.48 2.59 11.04
C ILE A 12 -9.03 1.34 11.80
N ALA A 13 -8.11 0.60 11.23
CA ALA A 13 -7.58 -0.60 11.87
C ALA A 13 -6.16 -0.87 11.42
N HIS A 14 -5.38 -1.53 12.28
CA HIS A 14 -4.13 -2.16 11.86
C HIS A 14 -4.41 -3.43 11.05
N VAL A 15 -3.40 -3.87 10.29
CA VAL A 15 -3.42 -5.18 9.61
C VAL A 15 -3.75 -6.27 10.63
N ASP A 16 -4.57 -7.22 10.23
CA ASP A 16 -5.01 -8.35 11.06
C ASP A 16 -5.85 -8.04 12.31
N HIS A 17 -6.16 -6.78 12.64
CA HIS A 17 -7.09 -6.46 13.74
C HIS A 17 -8.54 -6.90 13.49
N GLY A 18 -8.84 -7.42 12.29
CA GLY A 18 -10.13 -8.02 11.96
C GLY A 18 -11.12 -7.08 11.29
N LYS A 19 -10.64 -6.00 10.65
CA LYS A 19 -11.45 -5.03 9.92
C LYS A 19 -12.39 -5.69 8.92
N THR A 20 -11.85 -6.47 8.00
CA THR A 20 -12.62 -7.18 6.95
C THR A 20 -13.66 -8.10 7.54
N THR A 21 -13.29 -8.86 8.59
CA THR A 21 -14.21 -9.77 9.28
C THR A 21 -15.35 -9.03 9.94
N LEU A 22 -15.07 -7.87 10.56
CA LEU A 22 -16.11 -7.04 11.17
C LEU A 22 -17.09 -6.51 10.12
N VAL A 23 -16.59 -5.96 9.01
CA VAL A 23 -17.44 -5.45 7.92
C VAL A 23 -18.27 -6.58 7.30
N ASP A 24 -17.69 -7.76 7.09
CA ASP A 24 -18.44 -8.92 6.60
C ASP A 24 -19.59 -9.30 7.53
N GLN A 25 -19.40 -9.26 8.85
CA GLN A 25 -20.45 -9.52 9.81
C GLN A 25 -21.50 -8.40 9.85
N MET A 26 -21.08 -7.15 9.73
CA MET A 26 -22.01 -6.01 9.61
C MET A 26 -22.88 -6.15 8.35
N LEU A 27 -22.31 -6.57 7.22
CA LEU A 27 -23.06 -6.85 5.99
C LEU A 27 -24.05 -8.01 6.15
N LYS A 28 -23.63 -9.09 6.84
CA LYS A 28 -24.48 -10.25 7.10
C LYS A 28 -25.68 -9.88 7.98
N GLN A 29 -25.46 -9.16 9.07
CA GLN A 29 -26.50 -8.79 10.03
C GLN A 29 -27.29 -7.55 9.61
N GLY A 30 -26.73 -6.70 8.75
CA GLY A 30 -27.40 -5.54 8.14
C GLY A 30 -28.37 -5.89 7.00
N GLY A 31 -28.72 -7.16 6.80
CA GLY A 31 -29.76 -7.59 5.85
C GLY A 31 -29.40 -7.47 4.37
N VAL A 32 -28.11 -7.33 4.03
CA VAL A 32 -27.64 -7.17 2.65
C VAL A 32 -27.73 -8.50 1.87
N TYR A 33 -27.60 -9.64 2.56
CA TYR A 33 -27.65 -10.96 1.94
C TYR A 33 -29.00 -11.64 2.11
N ARG A 34 -29.46 -12.36 1.09
CA ARG A 34 -30.63 -13.24 1.20
C ARG A 34 -30.26 -14.46 2.04
N GLU A 35 -31.22 -14.98 2.82
CA GLU A 35 -31.04 -16.09 3.78
C GLU A 35 -30.35 -17.36 3.22
N ASN A 36 -30.28 -17.55 1.91
CA ASN A 36 -29.71 -18.74 1.25
C ASN A 36 -28.53 -18.41 0.32
N GLN A 37 -27.95 -17.22 0.41
CA GLN A 37 -26.81 -16.86 -0.43
C GLN A 37 -25.50 -17.34 0.21
N ALA A 38 -24.76 -18.22 -0.45
CA ALA A 38 -23.42 -18.61 -0.03
C ALA A 38 -22.50 -17.37 -0.08
N VAL A 39 -22.07 -16.89 1.08
CA VAL A 39 -21.19 -15.74 1.20
C VAL A 39 -19.76 -16.25 1.25
N VAL A 40 -18.93 -15.76 0.33
CA VAL A 40 -17.48 -16.00 0.38
C VAL A 40 -16.91 -15.14 1.52
N ASP A 41 -16.16 -15.74 2.44
CA ASP A 41 -15.51 -15.00 3.52
C ASP A 41 -14.49 -13.98 2.95
N ARG A 42 -14.33 -12.84 3.64
CA ARG A 42 -13.47 -11.70 3.27
C ARG A 42 -13.91 -10.99 1.98
N VAL A 43 -15.15 -10.64 1.92
CA VAL A 43 -15.79 -10.04 0.74
C VAL A 43 -15.23 -8.64 0.43
N MET A 44 -14.78 -7.89 1.43
CA MET A 44 -14.16 -6.57 1.23
C MET A 44 -12.75 -6.68 0.62
N ASP A 45 -11.96 -7.68 0.98
CA ASP A 45 -10.65 -7.94 0.37
C ASP A 45 -10.81 -8.79 -0.89
N SER A 46 -11.39 -8.21 -1.92
CA SER A 46 -11.69 -8.91 -3.19
C SER A 46 -10.43 -9.18 -4.04
N GLY A 47 -9.33 -8.49 -3.78
CA GLY A 47 -8.05 -8.71 -4.45
C GLY A 47 -7.26 -9.87 -3.82
N ASP A 48 -6.72 -10.78 -4.64
CA ASP A 48 -5.88 -11.87 -4.15
C ASP A 48 -4.65 -11.35 -3.38
N LEU A 49 -4.11 -10.20 -3.81
CA LEU A 49 -3.00 -9.52 -3.14
C LEU A 49 -3.38 -8.93 -1.77
N GLU A 50 -4.57 -8.35 -1.65
CA GLU A 50 -5.08 -7.85 -0.37
C GLU A 50 -5.24 -8.99 0.64
N ARG A 51 -5.76 -10.15 0.17
CA ARG A 51 -5.93 -11.35 1.01
C ARG A 51 -4.60 -11.95 1.47
N GLU A 52 -3.62 -12.04 0.56
CA GLU A 52 -2.30 -12.61 0.88
C GLU A 52 -1.48 -11.72 1.81
N ARG A 53 -1.57 -10.41 1.60
CA ARG A 53 -0.82 -9.43 2.38
C ARG A 53 -1.54 -8.97 3.64
N GLY A 54 -2.84 -9.30 3.77
CA GLY A 54 -3.69 -8.85 4.87
C GLY A 54 -3.92 -7.34 4.93
N ILE A 55 -3.62 -6.59 3.87
CA ILE A 55 -3.74 -5.12 3.84
C ILE A 55 -4.82 -4.68 2.84
N THR A 56 -5.55 -3.62 3.19
CA THR A 56 -6.40 -2.90 2.24
C THR A 56 -5.52 -2.03 1.35
N ILE A 57 -5.59 -2.23 0.05
CA ILE A 57 -4.82 -1.48 -0.95
C ILE A 57 -5.65 -0.32 -1.49
N LEU A 58 -6.91 -0.58 -1.81
CA LEU A 58 -7.85 0.41 -2.34
C LEU A 58 -9.01 0.61 -1.38
N ALA A 59 -9.37 1.87 -1.16
CA ALA A 59 -10.57 2.22 -0.43
C ALA A 59 -11.83 1.66 -1.10
N LYS A 60 -12.68 1.05 -0.31
CA LYS A 60 -13.96 0.51 -0.78
C LYS A 60 -15.11 1.15 -0.02
N ASN A 61 -16.16 1.48 -0.77
CA ASN A 61 -17.38 1.99 -0.20
C ASN A 61 -18.42 0.87 -0.16
N THR A 62 -19.07 0.71 0.98
CA THR A 62 -20.19 -0.19 1.15
C THR A 62 -21.27 0.48 1.97
N ALA A 63 -22.48 -0.06 1.98
CA ALA A 63 -23.54 0.44 2.84
C ALA A 63 -24.32 -0.72 3.43
N VAL A 64 -24.70 -0.59 4.69
CA VAL A 64 -25.57 -1.51 5.40
C VAL A 64 -26.82 -0.76 5.87
N HIS A 65 -27.93 -1.48 5.98
CA HIS A 65 -29.16 -0.94 6.55
C HIS A 65 -29.36 -1.50 7.95
N TYR A 66 -29.62 -0.62 8.91
CA TYR A 66 -29.97 -1.01 10.26
C TYR A 66 -31.26 -0.28 10.66
N LYS A 67 -32.35 -1.00 10.86
CA LYS A 67 -33.70 -0.43 11.01
C LYS A 67 -33.99 0.55 9.86
N ASP A 68 -34.28 1.82 10.16
CA ASP A 68 -34.53 2.87 9.17
C ASP A 68 -33.27 3.66 8.76
N TYR A 69 -32.10 3.25 9.24
CA TYR A 69 -30.84 3.94 8.99
C TYR A 69 -30.03 3.28 7.87
N LYS A 70 -29.39 4.12 7.08
CA LYS A 70 -28.35 3.73 6.12
C LYS A 70 -26.98 4.11 6.68
N ILE A 71 -26.14 3.13 6.88
CA ILE A 71 -24.77 3.33 7.36
C ILE A 71 -23.84 3.09 6.19
N ASN A 72 -23.26 4.17 5.66
CA ASN A 72 -22.21 4.10 4.66
C ASN A 72 -20.89 3.82 5.38
N ILE A 73 -20.18 2.79 4.93
CA ILE A 73 -18.92 2.35 5.50
C ILE A 73 -17.85 2.52 4.44
N VAL A 74 -16.84 3.33 4.75
CA VAL A 74 -15.68 3.54 3.89
C VAL A 74 -14.50 2.81 4.52
N ASP A 75 -13.97 1.83 3.79
CA ASP A 75 -12.78 1.10 4.20
C ASP A 75 -11.53 1.94 3.94
N THR A 76 -10.67 2.11 4.95
CA THR A 76 -9.46 2.92 4.83
C THR A 76 -8.22 2.05 4.67
N PRO A 77 -7.31 2.39 3.73
CA PRO A 77 -5.98 1.80 3.70
C PRO A 77 -5.25 2.05 5.02
N GLY A 78 -4.59 1.02 5.54
CA GLY A 78 -3.84 1.13 6.81
C GLY A 78 -2.38 1.56 6.64
N HIS A 79 -1.86 1.64 5.41
CA HIS A 79 -0.44 1.90 5.16
C HIS A 79 -0.16 3.37 4.85
N ALA A 80 0.97 3.89 5.35
CA ALA A 80 1.35 5.30 5.20
C ALA A 80 1.54 5.75 3.74
N ASP A 81 1.91 4.84 2.82
CA ASP A 81 2.03 5.14 1.38
C ASP A 81 0.70 5.60 0.76
N PHE A 82 -0.42 5.28 1.40
CA PHE A 82 -1.76 5.67 0.98
C PHE A 82 -2.34 6.86 1.78
N SER A 83 -1.48 7.61 2.49
CA SER A 83 -1.88 8.72 3.36
C SER A 83 -2.81 9.75 2.71
N GLY A 84 -2.56 10.11 1.45
CA GLY A 84 -3.44 11.03 0.73
C GLY A 84 -4.83 10.46 0.42
N GLU A 85 -4.98 9.14 0.34
CA GLU A 85 -6.30 8.48 0.20
C GLU A 85 -7.05 8.52 1.52
N VAL A 86 -6.35 8.22 2.62
CA VAL A 86 -6.91 8.28 3.96
C VAL A 86 -7.52 9.65 4.25
N GLU A 87 -6.79 10.74 3.97
CA GLU A 87 -7.28 12.09 4.24
C GLU A 87 -8.52 12.44 3.40
N ARG A 88 -8.57 12.00 2.13
CA ARG A 88 -9.74 12.21 1.28
C ARG A 88 -10.96 11.40 1.73
N ILE A 89 -10.72 10.16 2.21
CA ILE A 89 -11.77 9.31 2.76
C ILE A 89 -12.34 9.92 4.03
N LEU A 90 -11.47 10.37 4.94
CA LEU A 90 -11.90 11.00 6.18
C LEU A 90 -12.78 12.24 5.94
N LYS A 91 -12.56 12.99 4.86
CA LYS A 91 -13.44 14.11 4.50
C LYS A 91 -14.82 13.70 4.00
N MET A 92 -15.03 12.44 3.62
CA MET A 92 -16.35 11.94 3.20
C MET A 92 -17.22 11.44 4.35
N VAL A 93 -16.64 11.27 5.54
CA VAL A 93 -17.31 10.64 6.67
C VAL A 93 -17.57 11.62 7.81
N ASP A 94 -18.47 11.25 8.73
CA ASP A 94 -18.85 12.07 9.89
C ASP A 94 -18.31 11.48 11.19
N GLY A 95 -17.79 10.25 11.17
CA GLY A 95 -17.15 9.61 12.30
C GLY A 95 -16.31 8.40 11.91
N VAL A 96 -15.56 7.88 12.87
CA VAL A 96 -14.65 6.76 12.65
C VAL A 96 -14.82 5.65 13.68
N LEU A 97 -14.66 4.41 13.25
CA LEU A 97 -14.50 3.25 14.10
C LEU A 97 -13.01 2.94 14.23
N LEU A 98 -12.48 3.08 15.43
CA LEU A 98 -11.11 2.68 15.76
C LEU A 98 -11.12 1.22 16.21
N LEU A 99 -10.71 0.31 15.34
CA LEU A 99 -10.67 -1.12 15.64
C LEU A 99 -9.30 -1.52 16.19
N VAL A 100 -9.28 -2.07 17.38
CA VAL A 100 -8.07 -2.49 18.10
C VAL A 100 -8.18 -3.96 18.50
N ASP A 101 -7.11 -4.73 18.31
CA ASP A 101 -7.03 -6.11 18.78
C ASP A 101 -6.88 -6.18 20.30
N ALA A 102 -7.68 -6.99 20.96
CA ALA A 102 -7.69 -7.14 22.43
C ALA A 102 -6.39 -7.71 23.02
N ALA A 103 -5.54 -8.34 22.20
CA ALA A 103 -4.25 -8.89 22.64
C ALA A 103 -3.06 -7.98 22.25
N GLU A 104 -3.11 -7.38 21.06
CA GLU A 104 -2.00 -6.59 20.51
C GLU A 104 -2.02 -5.12 20.92
N GLY A 105 -3.22 -4.56 21.10
CA GLY A 105 -3.38 -3.13 21.41
C GLY A 105 -3.26 -2.21 20.18
N PRO A 106 -3.22 -0.87 20.40
CA PRO A 106 -3.13 0.10 19.32
C PRO A 106 -1.74 0.10 18.69
N MET A 107 -1.68 -0.05 17.37
CA MET A 107 -0.43 -0.13 16.60
C MET A 107 -0.06 1.21 15.94
N PRO A 108 1.24 1.51 15.69
CA PRO A 108 1.70 2.79 15.15
C PRO A 108 1.09 3.21 13.81
N GLN A 109 0.74 2.27 12.94
CA GLN A 109 0.08 2.59 11.67
C GLN A 109 -1.31 3.22 11.90
N THR A 110 -2.01 2.77 12.93
CA THR A 110 -3.31 3.31 13.34
C THR A 110 -3.20 4.76 13.82
N ARG A 111 -2.06 5.11 14.43
CA ARG A 111 -1.79 6.45 14.98
C ARG A 111 -1.93 7.55 13.94
N PHE A 112 -1.33 7.38 12.75
CA PHE A 112 -1.38 8.39 11.69
C PHE A 112 -2.83 8.65 11.23
N VAL A 113 -3.58 7.58 10.97
CA VAL A 113 -4.96 7.70 10.48
C VAL A 113 -5.86 8.29 11.56
N LEU A 114 -5.69 7.86 12.81
CA LEU A 114 -6.42 8.38 13.96
C LEU A 114 -6.10 9.86 14.19
N GLN A 115 -4.83 10.27 14.13
CA GLN A 115 -4.42 11.67 14.24
C GLN A 115 -5.15 12.55 13.23
N LYS A 116 -5.20 12.11 11.96
CA LYS A 116 -5.91 12.85 10.91
C LYS A 116 -7.42 12.92 11.16
N ALA A 117 -8.02 11.86 11.69
CA ALA A 117 -9.44 11.86 12.06
C ALA A 117 -9.72 12.85 13.20
N LEU A 118 -8.87 12.88 14.24
CA LEU A 118 -8.99 13.80 15.36
C LEU A 118 -8.78 15.26 14.93
N GLU A 119 -7.78 15.55 14.08
CA GLU A 119 -7.53 16.89 13.50
C GLU A 119 -8.74 17.42 12.70
N LEU A 120 -9.49 16.54 12.04
CA LEU A 120 -10.71 16.86 11.31
C LEU A 120 -11.94 17.00 12.23
N GLY A 121 -11.80 16.74 13.54
CA GLY A 121 -12.88 16.84 14.51
C GLY A 121 -13.88 15.69 14.49
N HIS A 122 -13.51 14.54 13.91
CA HIS A 122 -14.42 13.38 13.85
C HIS A 122 -14.66 12.77 15.23
N LYS A 123 -15.89 12.30 15.44
CA LYS A 123 -16.24 11.45 16.57
C LYS A 123 -15.63 10.06 16.37
N VAL A 124 -15.11 9.50 17.45
CA VAL A 124 -14.45 8.20 17.46
C VAL A 124 -15.30 7.20 18.25
N ILE A 125 -15.50 6.01 17.73
CA ILE A 125 -16.00 4.85 18.48
C ILE A 125 -14.86 3.85 18.56
N VAL A 126 -14.43 3.50 19.77
CA VAL A 126 -13.40 2.50 19.99
C VAL A 126 -14.04 1.11 19.94
N VAL A 127 -13.50 0.21 19.11
CA VAL A 127 -13.98 -1.17 19.02
C VAL A 127 -12.83 -2.11 19.38
N VAL A 128 -12.89 -2.67 20.59
CA VAL A 128 -11.93 -3.67 21.06
C VAL A 128 -12.36 -5.03 20.52
N ASN A 129 -11.65 -5.54 19.52
CA ASN A 129 -12.00 -6.76 18.80
C ASN A 129 -11.18 -7.96 19.27
N LYS A 130 -11.65 -9.16 18.93
CA LYS A 130 -11.05 -10.45 19.26
C LYS A 130 -11.01 -10.72 20.78
N ILE A 131 -12.03 -10.27 21.49
CA ILE A 131 -12.16 -10.56 22.94
C ILE A 131 -12.32 -12.05 23.24
N ASP A 132 -12.60 -12.87 22.22
CA ASP A 132 -12.66 -14.33 22.28
C ASP A 132 -11.29 -15.02 22.37
N ARG A 133 -10.19 -14.27 22.18
CA ARG A 133 -8.84 -14.82 22.28
C ARG A 133 -8.48 -15.14 23.74
N PRO A 134 -7.79 -16.26 24.00
CA PRO A 134 -7.36 -16.63 25.36
C PRO A 134 -6.27 -15.72 25.93
N ASP A 135 -5.54 -15.00 25.06
CA ASP A 135 -4.48 -14.04 25.39
C ASP A 135 -4.96 -12.59 25.38
N ALA A 136 -6.28 -12.34 25.34
CA ALA A 136 -6.85 -11.01 25.41
C ALA A 136 -6.54 -10.31 26.74
N ARG A 137 -6.03 -9.07 26.65
CA ARG A 137 -5.68 -8.20 27.79
C ARG A 137 -6.50 -6.89 27.73
N ILE A 138 -7.81 -7.03 27.75
CA ILE A 138 -8.77 -5.98 27.39
C ILE A 138 -8.56 -4.69 28.18
N HIS A 139 -8.38 -4.76 29.51
CA HIS A 139 -8.19 -3.58 30.36
C HIS A 139 -6.91 -2.82 30.03
N GLU A 140 -5.80 -3.52 29.82
CA GLU A 140 -4.52 -2.92 29.43
C GLU A 140 -4.60 -2.25 28.07
N VAL A 141 -5.29 -2.89 27.11
CA VAL A 141 -5.50 -2.32 25.76
C VAL A 141 -6.37 -1.07 25.83
N MET A 142 -7.36 -1.01 26.72
CA MET A 142 -8.14 0.21 26.93
C MET A 142 -7.26 1.35 27.45
N ASP A 143 -6.40 1.08 28.42
CA ASP A 143 -5.46 2.08 28.95
C ASP A 143 -4.50 2.57 27.85
N GLU A 144 -3.97 1.66 27.02
CA GLU A 144 -3.12 2.00 25.87
C GLU A 144 -3.84 2.87 24.82
N VAL A 145 -5.14 2.62 24.57
CA VAL A 145 -5.95 3.47 23.69
C VAL A 145 -6.16 4.85 24.26
N LEU A 146 -6.43 4.97 25.56
CA LEU A 146 -6.56 6.26 26.24
C LEU A 146 -5.23 7.03 26.21
N GLU A 147 -4.10 6.39 26.46
CA GLU A 147 -2.76 6.99 26.31
C GLU A 147 -2.53 7.48 24.88
N LEU A 148 -2.92 6.69 23.87
CA LEU A 148 -2.81 7.07 22.47
C LEU A 148 -3.64 8.33 22.16
N LEU A 149 -4.87 8.42 22.65
CA LEU A 149 -5.73 9.59 22.46
C LEU A 149 -5.14 10.84 23.13
N LEU A 150 -4.57 10.71 24.34
CA LEU A 150 -3.86 11.78 25.04
C LEU A 150 -2.64 12.26 24.23
N ASP A 151 -1.81 11.35 23.77
CA ASP A 151 -0.63 11.62 22.95
C ASP A 151 -0.96 12.37 21.65
N LEU A 152 -2.15 12.12 21.10
CA LEU A 152 -2.64 12.77 19.88
C LEU A 152 -3.39 14.08 20.14
N ASN A 153 -3.39 14.57 21.40
CA ASN A 153 -4.10 15.78 21.82
C ASN A 153 -5.60 15.74 21.48
N ALA A 154 -6.23 14.58 21.68
CA ALA A 154 -7.68 14.45 21.54
C ALA A 154 -8.41 15.47 22.41
N THR A 155 -9.53 15.99 21.92
CA THR A 155 -10.42 16.87 22.71
C THR A 155 -11.09 16.07 23.83
N GLU A 156 -11.64 16.76 24.84
CA GLU A 156 -12.36 16.11 25.94
C GLU A 156 -13.51 15.22 25.42
N GLU A 157 -14.26 15.68 24.42
CA GLU A 157 -15.32 14.90 23.77
C GLU A 157 -14.80 13.65 23.03
N GLN A 158 -13.65 13.77 22.37
CA GLN A 158 -13.00 12.64 21.69
C GLN A 158 -12.36 11.65 22.67
N PHE A 159 -11.94 12.13 23.83
CA PHE A 159 -11.40 11.28 24.89
C PHE A 159 -12.50 10.44 25.57
N ASP A 160 -13.71 10.99 25.70
CA ASP A 160 -14.90 10.28 26.23
C ASP A 160 -15.58 9.39 25.16
N SER A 161 -14.84 8.92 24.17
CA SER A 161 -15.35 8.07 23.10
C SER A 161 -15.96 6.78 23.63
N PRO A 162 -17.14 6.36 23.14
CA PRO A 162 -17.74 5.10 23.55
C PRO A 162 -16.90 3.92 23.10
N THR A 163 -16.77 2.92 23.98
CA THR A 163 -16.04 1.68 23.69
C THR A 163 -17.02 0.52 23.56
N ILE A 164 -16.85 -0.27 22.51
CA ILE A 164 -17.60 -1.49 22.22
C ILE A 164 -16.63 -2.67 22.19
N PHE A 165 -17.01 -3.75 22.86
CA PHE A 165 -16.25 -4.99 22.90
C PHE A 165 -16.83 -5.97 21.87
N CYS A 166 -15.98 -6.54 21.00
CA CYS A 166 -16.44 -7.26 19.84
C CYS A 166 -15.65 -8.56 19.61
N SER A 167 -16.34 -9.61 19.18
CA SER A 167 -15.76 -10.74 18.48
C SER A 167 -16.27 -10.75 17.03
N ALA A 168 -15.53 -10.12 16.14
CA ALA A 168 -15.90 -10.09 14.72
C ALA A 168 -16.01 -11.50 14.13
N ARG A 169 -15.22 -12.46 14.64
CA ARG A 169 -15.27 -13.86 14.22
C ARG A 169 -16.62 -14.52 14.55
N GLU A 170 -17.14 -14.27 15.74
CA GLU A 170 -18.41 -14.80 16.20
C GLU A 170 -19.60 -13.94 15.78
N GLY A 171 -19.34 -12.71 15.31
CA GLY A 171 -20.36 -11.73 14.92
C GLY A 171 -21.11 -11.15 16.12
N THR A 172 -20.43 -10.96 17.24
CA THR A 172 -21.03 -10.50 18.50
C THR A 172 -20.39 -9.22 19.01
N SER A 173 -21.16 -8.39 19.73
CA SER A 173 -20.69 -7.20 20.40
C SER A 173 -21.41 -6.98 21.73
N SER A 174 -20.76 -6.23 22.66
CA SER A 174 -21.28 -5.90 23.99
C SER A 174 -20.81 -4.51 24.43
N TYR A 175 -21.50 -3.94 25.43
CA TYR A 175 -21.09 -2.68 26.06
C TYR A 175 -20.05 -2.86 27.16
N GLY A 176 -19.92 -4.05 27.71
CA GLY A 176 -18.97 -4.37 28.77
C GLY A 176 -17.99 -5.49 28.37
N PRO A 177 -16.75 -5.49 28.92
CA PRO A 177 -15.73 -6.46 28.58
C PRO A 177 -16.08 -7.90 28.99
N ASP A 178 -16.87 -8.06 30.05
CA ASP A 178 -17.28 -9.36 30.62
C ASP A 178 -18.68 -9.81 30.14
N GLU A 179 -19.35 -9.00 29.33
CA GLU A 179 -20.68 -9.28 28.82
C GLU A 179 -20.59 -10.16 27.57
N LYS A 180 -21.37 -11.24 27.52
CA LYS A 180 -21.51 -12.03 26.30
C LYS A 180 -22.47 -11.37 25.34
N GLY A 181 -21.94 -10.86 24.24
CA GLY A 181 -22.73 -10.38 23.11
C GLY A 181 -23.42 -11.53 22.37
N THR A 182 -24.55 -11.26 21.73
CA THR A 182 -25.30 -12.21 20.92
C THR A 182 -25.25 -11.86 19.42
N ASP A 183 -25.08 -10.57 19.12
CA ASP A 183 -25.12 -10.00 17.79
C ASP A 183 -24.34 -8.66 17.75
N LEU A 184 -24.38 -7.96 16.61
CA LEU A 184 -23.74 -6.64 16.44
C LEU A 184 -24.69 -5.47 16.75
N VAL A 185 -25.88 -5.71 17.33
CA VAL A 185 -26.83 -4.65 17.68
C VAL A 185 -26.21 -3.57 18.58
N PRO A 186 -25.43 -3.88 19.64
CA PRO A 186 -24.74 -2.85 20.43
C PRO A 186 -23.85 -1.93 19.60
N LEU A 187 -23.11 -2.46 18.62
CA LEU A 187 -22.28 -1.66 17.73
C LEU A 187 -23.14 -0.77 16.81
N PHE A 188 -24.19 -1.32 16.19
CA PHE A 188 -25.07 -0.54 15.33
C PHE A 188 -25.80 0.58 16.10
N GLU A 189 -26.32 0.29 17.28
CA GLU A 189 -26.96 1.31 18.14
C GLU A 189 -25.99 2.42 18.54
N THR A 190 -24.75 2.08 18.86
CA THR A 190 -23.73 3.08 19.18
C THR A 190 -23.41 3.96 17.98
N ILE A 191 -23.24 3.38 16.78
CA ILE A 191 -23.01 4.15 15.54
C ILE A 191 -24.17 5.12 15.30
N VAL A 192 -25.41 4.65 15.35
CA VAL A 192 -26.60 5.46 15.04
C VAL A 192 -26.81 6.59 16.05
N ASN A 193 -26.55 6.32 17.34
CA ASN A 193 -26.82 7.28 18.41
C ASN A 193 -25.68 8.26 18.68
N TYR A 194 -24.43 7.85 18.44
CA TYR A 194 -23.25 8.67 18.77
C TYR A 194 -22.71 9.46 17.59
N ILE A 195 -22.69 8.86 16.38
CA ILE A 195 -22.22 9.58 15.19
C ILE A 195 -23.34 10.50 14.70
N ASP A 196 -22.98 11.75 14.44
CA ASP A 196 -23.94 12.75 13.94
C ASP A 196 -24.39 12.41 12.50
N PRO A 197 -25.61 12.79 12.12
CA PRO A 197 -26.00 12.75 10.73
C PRO A 197 -25.18 13.75 9.90
N PRO A 198 -24.98 13.49 8.60
CA PRO A 198 -24.30 14.43 7.73
C PRO A 198 -25.03 15.78 7.72
N THR A 199 -24.26 16.86 7.65
CA THR A 199 -24.79 18.22 7.56
C THR A 199 -24.78 18.68 6.10
N GLY A 200 -25.76 19.46 5.67
CA GLY A 200 -25.84 20.04 4.34
C GLY A 200 -27.24 20.54 4.01
N ASP A 201 -27.35 21.55 3.17
CA ASP A 201 -28.63 22.07 2.70
C ASP A 201 -29.05 21.31 1.43
N GLU A 202 -30.08 20.45 1.55
CA GLU A 202 -30.63 19.66 0.43
C GLU A 202 -31.22 20.54 -0.69
N ASN A 203 -31.66 21.77 -0.36
CA ASN A 203 -32.30 22.71 -1.29
C ASN A 203 -31.31 23.73 -1.86
N GLY A 204 -30.08 23.74 -1.40
CA GLY A 204 -29.03 24.63 -1.88
C GLY A 204 -28.49 24.28 -3.25
N PRO A 205 -27.70 25.14 -3.87
CA PRO A 205 -27.03 24.83 -5.15
C PRO A 205 -26.06 23.67 -5.00
N LEU A 206 -26.05 22.78 -6.00
CA LEU A 206 -25.29 21.53 -5.98
C LEU A 206 -23.80 21.72 -5.73
N GLN A 207 -23.25 20.94 -4.81
CA GLN A 207 -21.81 20.75 -4.63
C GLN A 207 -21.52 19.27 -4.31
N VAL A 208 -20.70 18.62 -5.14
CA VAL A 208 -20.22 17.25 -4.93
C VAL A 208 -18.71 17.25 -5.08
N LEU A 209 -17.96 16.90 -4.03
CA LEU A 209 -16.51 16.75 -4.09
C LEU A 209 -16.15 15.33 -4.52
N VAL A 210 -15.36 15.21 -5.60
CA VAL A 210 -14.83 13.92 -6.04
C VAL A 210 -13.65 13.51 -5.17
N SER A 211 -13.83 12.53 -4.33
CA SER A 211 -12.82 12.04 -3.36
C SER A 211 -12.12 10.78 -3.84
N SER A 212 -12.78 9.97 -4.69
CA SER A 212 -12.22 8.74 -5.25
C SER A 212 -12.67 8.56 -6.70
N ILE A 213 -11.96 7.72 -7.43
CA ILE A 213 -12.28 7.35 -8.82
C ILE A 213 -12.32 5.83 -8.90
N ASP A 214 -13.23 5.34 -9.71
CA ASP A 214 -13.27 3.95 -10.13
C ASP A 214 -13.38 3.87 -11.65
N TYR A 215 -13.04 2.74 -12.22
CA TYR A 215 -13.10 2.48 -13.64
C TYR A 215 -13.81 1.16 -13.94
N ASN A 216 -14.76 1.23 -14.84
CA ASN A 216 -15.47 0.07 -15.36
C ASN A 216 -15.38 0.08 -16.89
N GLU A 217 -15.08 -1.06 -17.50
CA GLU A 217 -14.90 -1.17 -18.95
C GLU A 217 -16.17 -0.81 -19.76
N PHE A 218 -17.36 -0.98 -19.17
CA PHE A 218 -18.65 -0.69 -19.83
C PHE A 218 -19.10 0.76 -19.64
N VAL A 219 -18.79 1.35 -18.49
CA VAL A 219 -19.30 2.68 -18.08
C VAL A 219 -18.20 3.73 -18.21
N GLY A 220 -16.95 3.31 -18.28
CA GLY A 220 -15.78 4.19 -18.25
C GLY A 220 -15.39 4.61 -16.84
N ARG A 221 -14.78 5.80 -16.73
CA ARG A 221 -14.36 6.38 -15.46
C ARG A 221 -15.58 6.90 -14.69
N MET A 222 -15.62 6.59 -13.40
CA MET A 222 -16.67 7.01 -12.47
C MET A 222 -16.05 7.83 -11.35
N GLY A 223 -16.66 8.96 -11.00
CA GLY A 223 -16.34 9.71 -9.80
C GLY A 223 -17.13 9.17 -8.62
N ILE A 224 -16.49 9.14 -7.45
CA ILE A 224 -17.13 8.81 -6.17
C ILE A 224 -16.91 10.00 -5.25
N GLY A 225 -17.97 10.45 -4.61
CA GLY A 225 -17.89 11.59 -3.70
C GLY A 225 -19.12 11.74 -2.83
N ARG A 226 -18.97 12.60 -1.81
CA ARG A 226 -20.06 13.01 -0.95
C ARG A 226 -20.74 14.24 -1.55
N ILE A 227 -22.06 14.27 -1.49
CA ILE A 227 -22.84 15.46 -1.81
C ILE A 227 -22.81 16.36 -0.58
N GLU A 228 -22.11 17.49 -0.68
CA GLU A 228 -21.98 18.44 0.44
C GLU A 228 -23.19 19.38 0.52
N ARG A 229 -23.78 19.71 -0.63
CA ARG A 229 -24.95 20.60 -0.73
C ARG A 229 -25.76 20.26 -1.96
N GLY A 230 -27.07 20.47 -1.88
CA GLY A 230 -28.02 20.31 -2.98
C GLY A 230 -28.42 18.88 -3.24
N THR A 231 -29.04 18.68 -4.39
CA THR A 231 -29.49 17.37 -4.89
C THR A 231 -29.00 17.16 -6.31
N VAL A 232 -28.40 16.01 -6.58
CA VAL A 232 -27.96 15.60 -7.91
C VAL A 232 -28.97 14.65 -8.52
N HIS A 233 -29.26 14.84 -9.82
CA HIS A 233 -30.18 14.00 -10.60
C HIS A 233 -29.44 13.28 -11.73
N GLN A 234 -29.95 12.10 -12.08
CA GLN A 234 -29.52 11.42 -13.29
C GLN A 234 -29.84 12.31 -14.51
N ASN A 235 -28.93 12.37 -15.48
CA ASN A 235 -29.01 13.21 -16.67
C ASN A 235 -28.94 14.74 -16.43
N GLN A 236 -28.59 15.19 -15.22
CA GLN A 236 -28.37 16.60 -14.89
C GLN A 236 -27.12 17.14 -15.57
N GLU A 237 -27.20 18.38 -16.11
CA GLU A 237 -26.04 19.14 -16.52
C GLU A 237 -25.40 19.81 -15.30
N VAL A 238 -24.08 19.76 -15.22
CA VAL A 238 -23.28 20.29 -14.10
C VAL A 238 -22.05 21.01 -14.62
N ILE A 239 -21.50 21.90 -13.82
CA ILE A 239 -20.15 22.48 -14.05
C ILE A 239 -19.15 21.70 -13.21
N VAL A 240 -18.14 21.14 -13.88
CA VAL A 240 -16.97 20.56 -13.24
C VAL A 240 -15.92 21.65 -13.08
N CYS A 241 -15.50 21.93 -11.85
CA CYS A 241 -14.52 22.95 -11.52
C CYS A 241 -13.44 22.42 -10.57
N ASP A 242 -12.38 23.19 -10.38
CA ASP A 242 -11.25 22.87 -9.54
C ASP A 242 -10.93 24.02 -8.58
N TYR A 243 -10.61 23.69 -7.33
CA TYR A 243 -10.29 24.68 -6.31
C TYR A 243 -8.93 25.34 -6.53
N HIS A 244 -7.93 24.57 -6.96
CA HIS A 244 -6.56 25.07 -7.17
C HIS A 244 -6.32 25.66 -8.55
N ASP A 245 -7.18 25.34 -9.53
CA ASP A 245 -7.11 25.89 -10.89
C ASP A 245 -8.46 26.48 -11.34
N PRO A 246 -8.68 27.79 -11.12
CA PRO A 246 -9.93 28.45 -11.50
C PRO A 246 -10.21 28.47 -13.00
N SER A 247 -9.23 28.15 -13.84
CA SER A 247 -9.41 28.07 -15.30
C SER A 247 -10.24 26.86 -15.71
N ILE A 248 -10.31 25.85 -14.85
CA ILE A 248 -11.04 24.61 -15.10
C ILE A 248 -12.51 24.82 -14.74
N LYS A 249 -13.30 25.10 -15.76
CA LYS A 249 -14.77 25.15 -15.69
C LYS A 249 -15.33 24.53 -16.95
N LYS A 250 -15.85 23.31 -16.83
CA LYS A 250 -16.34 22.53 -17.98
C LYS A 250 -17.77 22.10 -17.71
N LYS A 251 -18.65 22.41 -18.68
CA LYS A 251 -20.02 21.93 -18.64
C LYS A 251 -20.05 20.45 -19.05
N GLU A 252 -20.58 19.60 -18.20
CA GLU A 252 -20.65 18.16 -18.36
C GLU A 252 -22.02 17.64 -17.94
N LYS A 253 -22.28 16.34 -18.15
CA LYS A 253 -23.55 15.72 -17.82
C LYS A 253 -23.35 14.48 -16.98
N VAL A 254 -24.07 14.36 -15.87
CA VAL A 254 -24.15 13.15 -15.05
C VAL A 254 -25.08 12.15 -15.75
N VAL A 255 -24.53 11.20 -16.52
CA VAL A 255 -25.32 10.26 -17.32
C VAL A 255 -25.95 9.20 -16.43
N ALA A 256 -25.21 8.65 -15.49
CA ALA A 256 -25.73 7.68 -14.54
C ALA A 256 -25.28 8.01 -13.11
N LEU A 257 -26.17 7.74 -12.17
CA LEU A 257 -25.97 7.96 -10.74
C LEU A 257 -26.23 6.66 -10.00
N TYR A 258 -25.40 6.33 -9.02
CA TYR A 258 -25.47 5.09 -8.26
C TYR A 258 -25.32 5.36 -6.78
N GLU A 259 -26.07 4.65 -5.96
CA GLU A 259 -25.83 4.49 -4.52
C GLU A 259 -25.09 3.20 -4.24
N PHE A 260 -24.42 3.15 -3.09
CA PHE A 260 -23.82 1.92 -2.59
C PHE A 260 -24.88 1.10 -1.84
N THR A 261 -24.94 -0.19 -2.13
CA THR A 261 -25.85 -1.15 -1.47
C THR A 261 -25.10 -2.44 -1.27
N GLY A 262 -24.77 -2.75 -0.02
CA GLY A 262 -23.82 -3.83 0.26
C GLY A 262 -22.50 -3.58 -0.47
N LEU A 263 -22.01 -4.58 -1.18
CA LEU A 263 -20.78 -4.49 -1.97
C LEU A 263 -21.01 -4.02 -3.41
N GLY A 264 -22.24 -3.83 -3.79
CA GLY A 264 -22.62 -3.42 -5.14
C GLY A 264 -23.02 -1.96 -5.22
N ARG A 265 -23.47 -1.60 -6.41
CA ARG A 265 -24.00 -0.28 -6.72
C ARG A 265 -25.36 -0.46 -7.36
N SER A 266 -26.34 0.31 -6.90
CA SER A 266 -27.68 0.32 -7.46
C SER A 266 -27.92 1.65 -8.17
N PRO A 267 -28.45 1.66 -9.41
CA PRO A 267 -28.75 2.90 -10.11
C PRO A 267 -29.91 3.62 -9.41
N ILE A 268 -29.76 4.94 -9.26
CA ILE A 268 -30.76 5.81 -8.65
C ILE A 268 -31.05 7.03 -9.55
N GLN A 269 -32.22 7.65 -9.36
CA GLN A 269 -32.62 8.81 -10.14
C GLN A 269 -32.10 10.12 -9.54
N GLN A 270 -31.96 10.16 -8.22
CA GLN A 270 -31.49 11.35 -7.48
C GLN A 270 -30.85 10.95 -6.15
N ALA A 271 -30.00 11.83 -5.64
CA ALA A 271 -29.42 11.76 -4.30
C ALA A 271 -29.21 13.17 -3.75
N SER A 272 -29.34 13.34 -2.44
CA SER A 272 -29.29 14.64 -1.76
C SER A 272 -28.07 14.78 -0.86
N ALA A 273 -27.83 15.99 -0.33
CA ALA A 273 -26.76 16.31 0.58
C ALA A 273 -26.61 15.28 1.71
N GLY A 274 -25.36 14.89 1.99
CA GLY A 274 -24.98 13.87 2.97
C GLY A 274 -24.80 12.46 2.39
N GLU A 275 -25.31 12.17 1.19
CA GLU A 275 -25.13 10.85 0.58
C GLU A 275 -23.76 10.72 -0.13
N ILE A 276 -23.17 9.51 -0.05
CA ILE A 276 -21.99 9.13 -0.83
C ILE A 276 -22.48 8.41 -2.08
N VAL A 277 -22.13 8.95 -3.24
CA VAL A 277 -22.61 8.48 -4.55
C VAL A 277 -21.47 8.18 -5.51
N ALA A 278 -21.73 7.28 -6.45
CA ALA A 278 -20.89 7.12 -7.63
C ALA A 278 -21.67 7.64 -8.86
N PHE A 279 -20.95 8.31 -9.77
CA PHE A 279 -21.56 8.88 -10.98
C PHE A 279 -20.64 8.73 -12.18
N SER A 280 -21.25 8.69 -13.36
CA SER A 280 -20.56 8.55 -14.66
C SER A 280 -21.07 9.54 -15.68
N GLY A 281 -20.36 9.62 -16.82
CA GLY A 281 -20.68 10.51 -17.92
C GLY A 281 -19.70 11.68 -18.11
N ILE A 282 -18.78 11.85 -17.18
CA ILE A 282 -17.75 12.89 -17.21
C ILE A 282 -16.41 12.23 -17.57
N SER A 283 -15.95 12.42 -18.81
CA SER A 283 -14.82 11.69 -19.38
C SER A 283 -13.50 11.93 -18.65
N ASP A 284 -13.26 13.17 -18.23
CA ASP A 284 -12.00 13.61 -17.65
C ASP A 284 -12.11 13.83 -16.13
N ILE A 285 -13.05 13.11 -15.48
CA ILE A 285 -13.22 13.25 -14.04
C ILE A 285 -11.96 12.80 -13.29
N THR A 286 -11.52 13.61 -12.35
CA THR A 286 -10.38 13.31 -11.50
C THR A 286 -10.66 13.72 -10.06
N ILE A 287 -9.88 13.18 -9.14
CA ILE A 287 -10.01 13.49 -7.72
C ILE A 287 -9.78 14.96 -7.46
N GLY A 288 -10.56 15.56 -6.55
CA GLY A 288 -10.50 16.96 -6.16
C GLY A 288 -11.38 17.89 -7.03
N ARG A 289 -11.96 17.37 -8.10
CA ARG A 289 -12.96 18.14 -8.85
C ARG A 289 -14.23 18.30 -8.03
N THR A 290 -14.88 19.45 -8.19
CA THR A 290 -16.20 19.71 -7.63
C THR A 290 -17.22 19.77 -8.75
N LEU A 291 -18.33 19.05 -8.60
CA LEU A 291 -19.51 19.21 -9.44
C LEU A 291 -20.39 20.29 -8.82
N CYS A 292 -20.67 21.32 -9.57
CA CYS A 292 -21.48 22.47 -9.14
C CYS A 292 -22.72 22.63 -10.03
N ASP A 293 -23.67 23.42 -9.54
CA ASP A 293 -24.77 23.91 -10.35
C ASP A 293 -24.28 24.80 -11.50
N LEU A 294 -25.11 24.97 -12.54
CA LEU A 294 -24.79 25.79 -13.69
C LEU A 294 -24.64 27.29 -13.34
N GLU A 295 -25.41 27.76 -12.38
CA GLU A 295 -25.47 29.17 -11.99
C GLU A 295 -24.48 29.49 -10.85
N THR A 296 -24.27 28.55 -9.94
CA THR A 296 -23.44 28.75 -8.75
C THR A 296 -22.23 27.81 -8.79
N VAL A 297 -21.08 28.36 -9.21
CA VAL A 297 -19.84 27.58 -9.34
C VAL A 297 -18.90 27.89 -8.19
N GLU A 298 -18.95 27.07 -7.15
CA GLU A 298 -18.17 27.20 -5.92
C GLU A 298 -17.34 25.93 -5.68
N PRO A 299 -16.05 25.89 -6.10
CA PRO A 299 -15.21 24.71 -5.90
C PRO A 299 -14.93 24.49 -4.41
N LEU A 300 -14.99 23.24 -3.97
CA LEU A 300 -14.68 22.85 -2.60
C LEU A 300 -13.17 22.67 -2.40
N PRO A 301 -12.63 23.12 -1.27
CA PRO A 301 -11.22 22.93 -0.97
C PRO A 301 -10.89 21.44 -0.79
N PHE A 302 -9.82 20.99 -1.44
CA PHE A 302 -9.34 19.63 -1.27
C PHE A 302 -7.83 19.61 -1.10
N VAL A 303 -7.34 18.53 -0.48
CA VAL A 303 -5.90 18.30 -0.34
C VAL A 303 -5.36 17.81 -1.68
N LYS A 304 -4.44 18.60 -2.23
CA LYS A 304 -3.78 18.24 -3.48
C LYS A 304 -3.10 16.89 -3.33
N ILE A 305 -3.30 16.03 -4.31
CA ILE A 305 -2.60 14.75 -4.36
C ILE A 305 -1.09 15.03 -4.35
N SER A 306 -0.37 14.47 -3.40
CA SER A 306 1.08 14.63 -3.34
C SER A 306 1.73 14.05 -4.60
N ASP A 307 2.69 14.79 -5.13
CA ASP A 307 3.47 14.32 -6.27
C ASP A 307 4.17 12.99 -5.93
N PRO A 308 4.42 12.13 -6.93
CA PRO A 308 5.20 10.93 -6.73
C PRO A 308 6.60 11.27 -6.22
N THR A 309 7.14 10.43 -5.36
CA THR A 309 8.47 10.60 -4.76
C THR A 309 9.50 9.63 -5.32
N ILE A 310 9.06 8.55 -5.93
CA ILE A 310 9.89 7.45 -6.44
C ILE A 310 9.50 7.13 -7.88
N GLU A 311 10.49 6.81 -8.70
CA GLU A 311 10.28 6.32 -10.05
C GLU A 311 11.08 5.04 -10.34
N MET A 312 10.58 4.22 -11.24
CA MET A 312 11.24 3.03 -11.78
C MET A 312 11.04 2.96 -13.28
N THR A 313 12.03 2.42 -13.99
CA THR A 313 11.87 2.12 -15.42
C THR A 313 11.26 0.74 -15.60
N PHE A 314 10.12 0.67 -16.27
CA PHE A 314 9.49 -0.57 -16.75
C PHE A 314 9.82 -0.72 -18.23
N SER A 315 10.33 -1.84 -18.64
CA SER A 315 10.68 -2.08 -20.05
C SER A 315 10.37 -3.50 -20.48
N VAL A 316 10.33 -3.70 -21.78
CA VAL A 316 10.18 -5.03 -22.36
C VAL A 316 11.36 -5.90 -21.90
N ASN A 317 11.08 -7.16 -21.54
CA ASN A 317 12.11 -8.12 -21.19
C ASN A 317 12.94 -8.48 -22.43
N ASP A 318 14.21 -8.17 -22.42
CA ASP A 318 15.18 -8.44 -23.49
C ASP A 318 16.23 -9.49 -23.07
N SER A 319 15.96 -10.25 -22.02
CA SER A 319 16.82 -11.32 -21.54
C SER A 319 16.84 -12.53 -22.50
N PRO A 320 17.82 -13.43 -22.38
CA PRO A 320 17.84 -14.69 -23.14
C PRO A 320 16.63 -15.60 -22.91
N PHE A 321 15.86 -15.38 -21.82
CA PHE A 321 14.65 -16.14 -21.49
C PHE A 321 13.35 -15.37 -21.80
N ALA A 322 13.45 -14.23 -22.45
CA ALA A 322 12.29 -13.41 -22.81
C ALA A 322 11.24 -14.20 -23.61
N GLY A 323 9.97 -14.00 -23.27
CA GLY A 323 8.82 -14.60 -23.96
C GLY A 323 8.55 -16.08 -23.65
N ARG A 324 9.26 -16.68 -22.69
CA ARG A 324 9.05 -18.09 -22.34
C ARG A 324 7.88 -18.32 -21.37
N GLU A 325 7.56 -17.35 -20.55
CA GLU A 325 6.63 -17.53 -19.44
C GLU A 325 5.43 -16.57 -19.47
N GLY A 326 5.59 -15.40 -20.08
CA GLY A 326 4.56 -14.38 -20.16
C GLY A 326 3.59 -14.56 -21.33
N LYS A 327 2.33 -14.17 -21.11
CA LYS A 327 1.31 -14.06 -22.16
C LYS A 327 1.41 -12.71 -22.88
N TYR A 328 1.71 -11.64 -22.15
CA TYR A 328 1.81 -10.27 -22.63
C TYR A 328 3.26 -9.80 -22.51
N VAL A 329 3.97 -9.76 -23.64
CA VAL A 329 5.43 -9.57 -23.68
C VAL A 329 5.88 -8.38 -24.54
N THR A 330 4.95 -7.67 -25.19
CA THR A 330 5.28 -6.59 -26.13
C THR A 330 5.18 -5.21 -25.47
N SER A 331 5.89 -4.21 -26.01
CA SER A 331 5.80 -2.83 -25.55
C SER A 331 4.39 -2.26 -25.67
N ARG A 332 3.62 -2.67 -26.66
CA ARG A 332 2.21 -2.31 -26.80
C ARG A 332 1.37 -2.84 -25.64
N ASN A 333 1.52 -4.10 -25.27
CA ASN A 333 0.81 -4.68 -24.13
C ASN A 333 1.14 -3.93 -22.84
N LEU A 334 2.42 -3.63 -22.62
CA LEU A 334 2.89 -2.90 -21.45
C LEU A 334 2.32 -1.49 -21.42
N ARG A 335 2.36 -0.76 -22.55
CA ARG A 335 1.76 0.57 -22.70
C ARG A 335 0.27 0.56 -22.37
N ASP A 336 -0.49 -0.31 -23.03
CA ASP A 336 -1.95 -0.38 -22.87
C ASP A 336 -2.33 -0.73 -21.44
N ARG A 337 -1.52 -1.54 -20.74
CA ARG A 337 -1.74 -1.89 -19.34
C ARG A 337 -1.46 -0.70 -18.40
N LEU A 338 -0.33 -0.02 -18.59
CA LEU A 338 0.03 1.16 -17.80
C LEU A 338 -0.97 2.31 -18.02
N GLN A 339 -1.44 2.52 -19.26
CA GLN A 339 -2.48 3.51 -19.55
C GLN A 339 -3.81 3.17 -18.85
N ARG A 340 -4.19 1.90 -18.78
CA ARG A 340 -5.38 1.47 -18.00
C ARG A 340 -5.20 1.72 -16.51
N GLU A 341 -4.00 1.57 -15.98
CA GLU A 341 -3.75 1.87 -14.56
C GLU A 341 -3.94 3.36 -14.25
N LEU A 342 -3.48 4.25 -15.13
CA LEU A 342 -3.70 5.70 -14.99
C LEU A 342 -5.18 6.11 -14.96
N LEU A 343 -6.09 5.26 -15.44
CA LEU A 343 -7.54 5.52 -15.35
C LEU A 343 -8.07 5.25 -13.93
N LYS A 344 -7.39 4.41 -13.16
CA LYS A 344 -7.79 4.02 -11.79
C LYS A 344 -6.98 4.75 -10.74
N ASP A 345 -5.69 4.92 -10.96
CA ASP A 345 -4.76 5.50 -10.01
C ASP A 345 -4.24 6.86 -10.51
N VAL A 346 -4.71 7.91 -9.88
CA VAL A 346 -4.32 9.31 -10.19
C VAL A 346 -2.97 9.71 -9.59
N SER A 347 -2.41 8.89 -8.69
CA SER A 347 -1.11 9.14 -8.07
C SER A 347 0.06 8.53 -8.83
N LEU A 348 -0.25 7.71 -9.84
CA LEU A 348 0.73 7.12 -10.73
C LEU A 348 1.01 8.05 -11.90
N HIS A 349 2.27 8.27 -12.22
CA HIS A 349 2.67 8.99 -13.42
C HIS A 349 3.47 8.06 -14.33
N VAL A 350 3.14 8.03 -15.60
CA VAL A 350 3.82 7.21 -16.60
C VAL A 350 4.32 8.11 -17.73
N THR A 351 5.62 8.05 -17.99
CA THR A 351 6.28 8.78 -19.08
C THR A 351 6.96 7.78 -20.01
N GLU A 352 6.70 7.89 -21.30
CA GLU A 352 7.35 7.02 -22.29
C GLU A 352 8.83 7.41 -22.48
N MET A 353 9.71 6.42 -22.40
CA MET A 353 11.15 6.57 -22.64
C MET A 353 11.56 5.77 -23.89
N GLY A 354 11.31 6.34 -25.07
CA GLY A 354 11.55 5.65 -26.34
C GLY A 354 10.44 4.64 -26.69
N THR A 355 10.80 3.55 -27.38
CA THR A 355 9.81 2.59 -27.93
C THR A 355 9.41 1.50 -26.94
N ASP A 356 10.32 1.08 -26.05
CA ASP A 356 10.20 -0.16 -25.27
C ASP A 356 10.35 0.03 -23.76
N ALA A 357 10.41 1.29 -23.30
CA ALA A 357 10.60 1.63 -21.89
C ALA A 357 9.65 2.73 -21.43
N PHE A 358 9.24 2.67 -20.16
CA PHE A 358 8.33 3.59 -19.51
C PHE A 358 8.90 3.95 -18.13
N ASN A 359 8.99 5.22 -17.81
CA ASN A 359 9.22 5.68 -16.44
C ASN A 359 7.89 5.70 -15.71
N VAL A 360 7.81 4.93 -14.65
CA VAL A 360 6.62 4.79 -13.81
C VAL A 360 6.95 5.37 -12.45
N ALA A 361 6.30 6.47 -12.11
CA ALA A 361 6.52 7.17 -10.85
C ALA A 361 5.31 7.00 -9.92
N GLY A 362 5.58 6.70 -8.66
CA GLY A 362 4.59 6.44 -7.62
C GLY A 362 4.97 7.07 -6.28
N ARG A 363 4.09 6.95 -5.30
CA ARG A 363 4.27 7.57 -3.97
C ARG A 363 5.29 6.86 -3.10
N GLY A 364 5.48 5.55 -3.30
CA GLY A 364 6.35 4.75 -2.47
C GLY A 364 6.70 3.41 -3.12
N GLU A 365 7.64 2.70 -2.52
CA GLU A 365 8.14 1.42 -3.01
C GLU A 365 7.05 0.34 -3.00
N MET A 366 6.21 0.31 -1.96
CA MET A 366 5.09 -0.62 -1.86
C MET A 366 4.06 -0.39 -2.97
N HIS A 367 3.76 0.87 -3.31
CA HIS A 367 2.83 1.22 -4.37
C HIS A 367 3.29 0.63 -5.71
N LEU A 368 4.56 0.81 -6.08
CA LEU A 368 5.12 0.25 -7.32
C LEU A 368 5.24 -1.28 -7.26
N SER A 369 5.57 -1.87 -6.11
CA SER A 369 5.64 -3.33 -5.97
C SER A 369 4.28 -4.01 -6.13
N ILE A 370 3.20 -3.37 -5.66
CA ILE A 370 1.82 -3.84 -5.86
C ILE A 370 1.47 -3.82 -7.36
N LEU A 371 1.79 -2.75 -8.06
CA LEU A 371 1.58 -2.67 -9.51
C LEU A 371 2.33 -3.79 -10.25
N ILE A 372 3.61 -4.00 -9.93
CA ILE A 372 4.44 -5.05 -10.51
C ILE A 372 3.82 -6.43 -10.28
N GLU A 373 3.43 -6.74 -9.04
CA GLU A 373 2.86 -8.04 -8.69
C GLU A 373 1.48 -8.25 -9.33
N THR A 374 0.65 -7.21 -9.42
CA THR A 374 -0.64 -7.26 -10.12
C THR A 374 -0.44 -7.60 -11.60
N MET A 375 0.45 -6.89 -12.27
CA MET A 375 0.76 -7.15 -13.69
C MET A 375 1.34 -8.55 -13.90
N ARG A 376 2.21 -9.01 -12.99
CA ARG A 376 2.77 -10.36 -12.99
C ARG A 376 1.66 -11.43 -12.97
N ARG A 377 0.67 -11.30 -12.09
CA ARG A 377 -0.48 -12.22 -11.96
C ARG A 377 -1.43 -12.16 -13.14
N GLU A 378 -1.56 -11.01 -13.77
CA GLU A 378 -2.32 -10.86 -15.02
C GLU A 378 -1.65 -11.53 -16.23
N GLY A 379 -0.41 -12.03 -16.08
CA GLY A 379 0.32 -12.74 -17.12
C GLY A 379 1.28 -11.90 -17.94
N TYR A 380 1.63 -10.69 -17.46
CA TYR A 380 2.64 -9.84 -18.10
C TYR A 380 4.05 -10.33 -17.79
N GLU A 381 4.93 -10.18 -18.78
CA GLU A 381 6.37 -10.36 -18.67
C GLU A 381 7.07 -9.08 -19.08
N PHE A 382 7.89 -8.53 -18.17
CA PHE A 382 8.60 -7.29 -18.36
C PHE A 382 9.84 -7.25 -17.43
N GLN A 383 10.63 -6.21 -17.52
CA GLN A 383 11.73 -5.99 -16.60
C GLN A 383 11.63 -4.60 -15.96
N VAL A 384 12.17 -4.48 -14.75
CA VAL A 384 12.20 -3.23 -14.01
C VAL A 384 13.60 -2.88 -13.53
N SER A 385 13.88 -1.58 -13.44
CA SER A 385 15.10 -1.04 -12.85
C SER A 385 14.98 -0.96 -11.32
N THR A 386 16.08 -0.63 -10.67
CA THR A 386 16.06 -0.19 -9.26
C THR A 386 15.21 1.08 -9.10
N PRO A 387 14.52 1.27 -7.97
CA PRO A 387 13.79 2.51 -7.70
C PRO A 387 14.75 3.69 -7.48
N HIS A 388 14.39 4.86 -8.01
CA HIS A 388 15.09 6.11 -7.83
C HIS A 388 14.18 7.16 -7.22
N VAL A 389 14.72 8.05 -6.40
CA VAL A 389 13.95 9.16 -5.86
C VAL A 389 13.84 10.29 -6.87
N LEU A 390 12.67 10.94 -6.90
CA LEU A 390 12.41 12.10 -7.72
C LEU A 390 12.88 13.37 -7.01
N ASN A 391 14.00 13.90 -7.44
CA ASN A 391 14.56 15.15 -6.93
C ASN A 391 13.84 16.35 -7.54
N LYS A 392 13.70 17.43 -6.78
CA LYS A 392 13.12 18.71 -7.23
C LYS A 392 14.17 19.82 -7.13
N THR A 393 14.15 20.76 -8.06
CA THR A 393 14.96 21.99 -7.94
C THR A 393 14.13 23.05 -7.22
N ILE A 394 14.54 23.41 -6.01
CA ILE A 394 13.89 24.44 -5.17
C ILE A 394 14.95 25.53 -4.92
N ASP A 395 14.62 26.77 -5.25
CA ASP A 395 15.52 27.92 -5.11
C ASP A 395 16.93 27.70 -5.75
N GLY A 396 16.95 27.01 -6.90
CA GLY A 396 18.19 26.70 -7.64
C GLY A 396 19.06 25.60 -7.03
N LYS A 397 18.61 24.93 -5.96
CA LYS A 397 19.28 23.80 -5.33
C LYS A 397 18.53 22.50 -5.64
N LEU A 398 19.29 21.44 -5.92
CA LEU A 398 18.74 20.10 -6.05
C LEU A 398 18.34 19.59 -4.67
N CYS A 399 17.05 19.31 -4.47
CA CYS A 399 16.46 18.83 -3.24
C CYS A 399 15.90 17.42 -3.42
N GLU A 400 16.09 16.59 -2.40
CA GLU A 400 15.54 15.25 -2.32
C GLU A 400 14.36 15.20 -1.35
N PRO A 401 13.41 14.26 -1.51
CA PRO A 401 12.32 14.08 -0.56
C PRO A 401 12.83 13.55 0.77
N ILE A 402 12.32 14.13 1.85
CA ILE A 402 12.61 13.77 3.25
C ILE A 402 11.36 13.19 3.87
N GLU A 403 11.47 12.02 4.48
CA GLU A 403 10.41 11.37 5.20
C GLU A 403 10.57 11.54 6.71
N ARG A 404 9.45 11.74 7.37
CA ARG A 404 9.33 11.64 8.82
C ARG A 404 9.05 10.18 9.15
N MET A 405 10.06 9.52 9.69
CA MET A 405 9.98 8.13 10.12
C MET A 405 9.72 8.06 11.62
N ILE A 406 8.71 7.30 12.01
CA ILE A 406 8.41 6.97 13.40
C ILE A 406 8.64 5.47 13.59
N ALA A 407 9.43 5.12 14.58
CA ALA A 407 9.73 3.73 14.91
C ALA A 407 9.49 3.47 16.40
N ASP A 408 8.67 2.47 16.71
CA ASP A 408 8.46 1.97 18.07
C ASP A 408 9.27 0.68 18.24
N VAL A 409 10.29 0.73 19.09
CA VAL A 409 11.28 -0.34 19.21
C VAL A 409 11.49 -0.77 20.67
N PRO A 410 11.86 -2.04 20.94
CA PRO A 410 12.34 -2.43 22.26
C PRO A 410 13.56 -1.61 22.67
N GLU A 411 13.69 -1.28 23.94
CA GLU A 411 14.80 -0.47 24.47
C GLU A 411 16.18 -1.04 24.07
N ALA A 412 16.33 -2.35 24.05
CA ALA A 412 17.57 -3.03 23.65
C ALA A 412 17.97 -2.79 22.18
N SER A 413 17.04 -2.40 21.31
CA SER A 413 17.27 -2.19 19.87
C SER A 413 17.48 -0.73 19.49
N VAL A 414 17.28 0.22 20.41
CA VAL A 414 17.37 1.68 20.19
C VAL A 414 18.70 2.07 19.55
N GLY A 415 19.81 1.63 20.13
CA GLY A 415 21.14 1.97 19.63
C GLY A 415 21.39 1.50 18.21
N SER A 416 21.02 0.26 17.88
CA SER A 416 21.18 -0.31 16.53
C SER A 416 20.38 0.47 15.48
N VAL A 417 19.14 0.85 15.81
CA VAL A 417 18.26 1.61 14.90
C VAL A 417 18.81 3.02 14.66
N ILE A 418 19.24 3.73 15.73
CA ILE A 418 19.81 5.07 15.61
C ILE A 418 21.08 5.04 14.76
N ASP A 419 21.98 4.11 14.99
CA ASP A 419 23.23 3.99 14.23
C ASP A 419 22.98 3.74 12.75
N LYS A 420 22.09 2.82 12.41
CA LYS A 420 21.78 2.49 11.02
C LYS A 420 21.08 3.62 10.28
N ILE A 421 20.12 4.28 10.91
CA ILE A 421 19.43 5.42 10.29
C ILE A 421 20.39 6.60 10.11
N SER A 422 21.28 6.85 11.07
CA SER A 422 22.32 7.90 10.95
C SER A 422 23.28 7.63 9.79
N GLN A 423 23.70 6.38 9.57
CA GLN A 423 24.50 5.98 8.40
C GLN A 423 23.75 6.24 7.08
N ARG A 424 22.42 6.13 7.09
CA ARG A 424 21.53 6.42 5.98
C ARG A 424 21.11 7.91 5.89
N LYS A 425 21.85 8.79 6.58
CA LYS A 425 21.68 10.26 6.60
C LYS A 425 20.36 10.71 7.25
N GLY A 426 19.77 9.90 8.11
CA GLY A 426 18.64 10.30 8.93
C GLY A 426 19.08 11.08 10.18
N ASP A 427 18.32 12.09 10.52
CA ASP A 427 18.51 12.93 11.72
C ASP A 427 17.46 12.53 12.76
N LEU A 428 17.89 12.21 13.98
CA LEU A 428 16.99 11.93 15.10
C LEU A 428 16.34 13.25 15.55
N VAL A 429 15.02 13.29 15.56
CA VAL A 429 14.21 14.45 15.98
C VAL A 429 13.81 14.33 17.44
N SER A 430 13.26 13.17 17.82
CA SER A 430 12.82 12.92 19.18
C SER A 430 12.96 11.46 19.60
N MET A 431 13.06 11.24 20.90
CA MET A 431 13.08 9.92 21.52
C MET A 431 12.24 9.95 22.79
N THR A 432 11.15 9.18 22.81
CA THR A 432 10.18 9.20 23.89
C THR A 432 9.89 7.78 24.39
N PRO A 433 9.95 7.51 25.70
CA PRO A 433 9.54 6.21 26.25
C PRO A 433 8.02 6.04 26.15
N ILE A 434 7.57 4.84 25.74
CA ILE A 434 6.16 4.46 25.68
C ILE A 434 6.04 3.08 26.33
N GLY A 435 5.59 3.04 27.57
CA GLY A 435 5.53 1.80 28.35
C GLY A 435 6.90 1.11 28.40
N SER A 436 7.00 -0.11 27.88
CA SER A 436 8.25 -0.91 27.80
C SER A 436 9.04 -0.68 26.51
N ARG A 437 8.65 0.28 25.66
CA ARG A 437 9.22 0.54 24.34
C ARG A 437 9.72 1.98 24.24
N MET A 438 10.53 2.24 23.21
CA MET A 438 10.99 3.59 22.86
C MET A 438 10.45 3.98 21.51
N ARG A 439 9.84 5.15 21.43
CA ARG A 439 9.48 5.81 20.18
C ARG A 439 10.62 6.68 19.71
N LEU A 440 11.07 6.43 18.49
CA LEU A 440 12.09 7.19 17.81
C LEU A 440 11.47 7.91 16.62
N GLU A 441 11.75 9.18 16.48
CA GLU A 441 11.30 9.99 15.34
C GLU A 441 12.52 10.54 14.60
N PHE A 442 12.54 10.32 13.29
CA PHE A 442 13.66 10.72 12.43
C PHE A 442 13.16 11.51 11.22
N LEU A 443 14.02 12.39 10.69
CA LEU A 443 13.91 12.93 9.34
C LEU A 443 14.95 12.26 8.45
N VAL A 444 14.49 11.44 7.52
CA VAL A 444 15.35 10.56 6.70
C VAL A 444 15.13 10.84 5.22
N PRO A 445 16.19 10.99 4.39
CA PRO A 445 15.99 10.99 2.94
C PRO A 445 15.28 9.72 2.48
N THR A 446 14.26 9.83 1.61
CA THR A 446 13.49 8.67 1.12
C THR A 446 14.39 7.55 0.59
N ARG A 447 15.47 7.90 -0.13
CA ARG A 447 16.46 6.91 -0.62
C ARG A 447 17.23 6.20 0.51
N GLY A 448 17.26 6.76 1.72
CA GLY A 448 17.85 6.13 2.91
C GLY A 448 16.96 5.05 3.51
N LEU A 449 15.66 5.06 3.23
CA LEU A 449 14.72 4.05 3.70
C LEU A 449 14.62 2.84 2.76
N PHE A 450 15.15 2.92 1.53
CA PHE A 450 15.17 1.78 0.62
C PHE A 450 15.91 0.60 1.24
N GLY A 451 15.23 -0.55 1.29
CA GLY A 451 15.75 -1.78 1.88
C GLY A 451 15.94 -1.77 3.40
N TYR A 452 15.61 -0.68 4.09
CA TYR A 452 15.80 -0.60 5.54
C TYR A 452 14.78 -1.44 6.31
N ARG A 453 13.59 -1.64 5.79
CA ARG A 453 12.51 -2.35 6.49
C ARG A 453 12.90 -3.77 6.94
N ASN A 454 13.57 -4.53 6.09
CA ASN A 454 14.02 -5.89 6.42
C ASN A 454 15.17 -5.88 7.43
N GLU A 455 16.11 -4.93 7.32
CA GLU A 455 17.15 -4.73 8.31
C GLU A 455 16.55 -4.33 9.67
N PHE A 456 15.59 -3.42 9.67
CA PHE A 456 14.89 -2.96 10.87
C PHE A 456 14.18 -4.11 11.60
N LEU A 457 13.47 -4.98 10.87
CA LEU A 457 12.85 -6.17 11.46
C LEU A 457 13.89 -7.12 12.06
N THR A 458 15.04 -7.29 11.41
CA THR A 458 16.14 -8.10 11.92
C THR A 458 16.73 -7.52 13.21
N ASP A 459 17.00 -6.20 13.22
CA ASP A 459 17.58 -5.49 14.36
C ASP A 459 16.66 -5.47 15.58
N THR A 460 15.37 -5.43 15.32
CA THR A 460 14.33 -5.42 16.36
C THR A 460 13.76 -6.82 16.65
N ARG A 461 14.34 -7.87 16.07
CA ARG A 461 13.90 -9.28 16.22
C ARG A 461 12.42 -9.50 15.84
N GLY A 462 11.92 -8.71 14.89
CA GLY A 462 10.53 -8.72 14.46
C GLY A 462 9.56 -7.94 15.36
N GLU A 463 10.04 -7.38 16.47
CA GLU A 463 9.19 -6.65 17.43
C GLU A 463 9.05 -5.16 17.11
N GLY A 464 9.93 -4.61 16.26
CA GLY A 464 9.91 -3.20 15.87
C GLY A 464 8.79 -2.88 14.88
N ILE A 465 8.19 -1.71 15.04
CA ILE A 465 7.15 -1.21 14.13
C ILE A 465 7.62 0.13 13.60
N MET A 466 7.53 0.30 12.29
CA MET A 466 8.02 1.48 11.58
C MET A 466 6.97 2.00 10.60
N ALA A 467 6.76 3.31 10.62
CA ALA A 467 5.95 4.03 9.63
C ALA A 467 6.72 5.26 9.16
N SER A 468 6.57 5.63 7.89
CA SER A 468 7.16 6.85 7.34
C SER A 468 6.16 7.60 6.47
N THR A 469 6.27 8.93 6.45
CA THR A 469 5.45 9.82 5.64
C THR A 469 6.32 10.92 5.04
N LEU A 470 6.00 11.38 3.82
CA LEU A 470 6.69 12.52 3.22
C LEU A 470 6.48 13.76 4.10
N ASP A 471 7.56 14.37 4.56
CA ASP A 471 7.57 15.59 5.38
C ASP A 471 7.87 16.82 4.54
N SER A 472 8.99 16.81 3.83
CA SER A 472 9.51 17.99 3.14
C SER A 472 10.48 17.61 2.02
N TYR A 473 11.06 18.62 1.38
CA TYR A 473 12.19 18.49 0.46
C TYR A 473 13.37 19.26 1.01
N ALA A 474 14.54 18.64 1.07
CA ALA A 474 15.79 19.26 1.55
C ALA A 474 16.95 19.03 0.56
N PRO A 475 18.00 19.85 0.58
CA PRO A 475 19.16 19.64 -0.26
C PRO A 475 19.75 18.23 -0.10
N VAL A 476 20.19 17.62 -1.20
CA VAL A 476 20.72 16.24 -1.23
C VAL A 476 21.85 16.05 -0.23
N LYS A 477 21.72 15.09 0.69
CA LYS A 477 22.64 14.81 1.80
C LYS A 477 23.81 13.85 1.42
N GLY A 478 24.47 14.03 0.28
CA GLY A 478 25.62 13.20 -0.11
C GLY A 478 25.22 11.75 -0.47
N GLU A 479 26.20 10.87 -0.60
CA GLU A 479 25.99 9.48 -1.01
C GLU A 479 25.48 8.59 0.12
N ILE A 480 24.56 7.68 -0.21
CA ILE A 480 24.07 6.61 0.66
C ILE A 480 24.32 5.30 -0.07
N SER A 481 25.09 4.40 0.53
CA SER A 481 25.33 3.08 -0.02
C SER A 481 24.10 2.18 0.24
N ARG A 482 23.47 1.68 -0.81
CA ARG A 482 22.33 0.77 -0.70
C ARG A 482 22.75 -0.65 -0.32
N ARG A 483 23.83 -1.13 -0.91
CA ARG A 483 24.34 -2.49 -0.73
C ARG A 483 25.87 -2.46 -0.61
N LEU A 484 26.41 -3.09 0.41
CA LEU A 484 27.85 -3.18 0.67
C LEU A 484 28.49 -4.41 -0.01
N THR A 485 27.69 -5.36 -0.47
CA THR A 485 28.14 -6.63 -1.04
C THR A 485 27.87 -6.71 -2.54
N GLY A 486 28.75 -7.38 -3.28
CA GLY A 486 28.56 -7.65 -4.71
C GLY A 486 27.61 -8.82 -4.98
N SER A 487 27.39 -9.09 -6.25
CA SER A 487 26.56 -10.22 -6.74
C SER A 487 27.42 -11.37 -7.23
N LEU A 488 26.96 -12.61 -7.01
CA LEU A 488 27.45 -13.79 -7.72
C LEU A 488 26.74 -13.86 -9.09
N VAL A 489 27.48 -13.71 -10.17
CA VAL A 489 26.94 -13.58 -11.52
C VAL A 489 27.30 -14.82 -12.33
N ALA A 490 26.30 -15.46 -12.96
CA ALA A 490 26.54 -16.62 -13.81
C ALA A 490 27.46 -16.27 -15.00
N PHE A 491 28.51 -17.05 -15.17
CA PHE A 491 29.49 -16.85 -16.24
C PHE A 491 29.01 -17.41 -17.58
N GLU A 492 28.28 -18.52 -17.56
CA GLU A 492 27.81 -19.20 -18.78
C GLU A 492 26.32 -19.55 -18.68
N THR A 493 25.73 -19.85 -19.84
CA THR A 493 24.34 -20.30 -19.95
C THR A 493 24.28 -21.83 -19.85
N GLY A 494 23.34 -22.35 -19.07
CA GLY A 494 23.15 -23.79 -18.88
C GLY A 494 22.28 -24.11 -17.67
N GLU A 495 22.23 -25.38 -17.31
CA GLU A 495 21.55 -25.87 -16.13
C GLU A 495 22.52 -25.96 -14.93
N THR A 496 22.11 -25.47 -13.79
CA THR A 496 22.92 -25.51 -12.57
C THR A 496 23.09 -26.95 -12.06
N THR A 497 24.28 -27.25 -11.58
CA THR A 497 24.59 -28.59 -11.04
C THR A 497 24.93 -28.52 -9.56
N ALA A 498 24.67 -29.60 -8.81
CA ALA A 498 25.07 -29.70 -7.42
C ALA A 498 26.58 -29.49 -7.23
N TYR A 499 27.39 -29.97 -8.18
CA TYR A 499 28.84 -29.79 -8.18
C TYR A 499 29.26 -28.34 -8.42
N GLY A 500 28.60 -27.65 -9.37
CA GLY A 500 28.85 -26.24 -9.66
C GLY A 500 28.49 -25.36 -8.46
N ILE A 501 27.29 -25.55 -7.88
CA ILE A 501 26.83 -24.81 -6.69
C ILE A 501 27.73 -25.09 -5.48
N GLY A 502 28.08 -26.36 -5.21
CA GLY A 502 28.95 -26.74 -4.13
C GLY A 502 30.32 -26.08 -4.17
N GLY A 503 30.85 -25.81 -5.39
CA GLY A 503 32.10 -25.08 -5.57
C GLY A 503 32.01 -23.56 -5.42
N VAL A 504 30.80 -23.00 -5.32
CA VAL A 504 30.54 -21.55 -5.26
C VAL A 504 29.96 -21.12 -3.90
N GLN A 505 29.23 -21.97 -3.19
CA GLN A 505 28.51 -21.63 -1.96
C GLN A 505 29.38 -21.02 -0.84
N ASP A 506 30.68 -21.31 -0.80
CA ASP A 506 31.60 -20.68 0.17
C ASP A 506 31.91 -19.20 -0.15
N ARG A 507 31.52 -18.73 -1.34
CA ARG A 507 31.76 -17.36 -1.79
C ARG A 507 30.60 -16.41 -1.50
N GLY A 508 29.45 -16.96 -1.07
CA GLY A 508 28.27 -16.18 -0.76
C GLY A 508 27.00 -17.02 -0.63
N SER A 509 25.89 -16.36 -0.44
CA SER A 509 24.57 -16.99 -0.32
C SER A 509 23.95 -17.17 -1.69
N MET A 510 23.52 -18.41 -2.01
CA MET A 510 22.89 -18.71 -3.29
C MET A 510 21.40 -18.38 -3.28
N PHE A 511 20.88 -17.85 -4.39
CA PHE A 511 19.44 -17.62 -4.60
C PHE A 511 18.75 -18.75 -5.35
N ILE A 512 19.52 -19.63 -5.95
CA ILE A 512 19.02 -20.74 -6.77
C ILE A 512 19.63 -22.08 -6.31
N GLY A 513 18.87 -23.15 -6.53
CA GLY A 513 19.30 -24.52 -6.29
C GLY A 513 19.84 -25.22 -7.55
N PRO A 514 20.22 -26.51 -7.46
CA PRO A 514 20.58 -27.31 -8.64
C PRO A 514 19.36 -27.62 -9.53
N GLY A 515 19.60 -27.82 -10.83
CA GLY A 515 18.55 -28.12 -11.80
C GLY A 515 17.79 -26.89 -12.31
N VAL A 516 18.29 -25.68 -12.05
CA VAL A 516 17.70 -24.41 -12.53
C VAL A 516 18.44 -23.93 -13.79
N GLU A 517 17.70 -23.59 -14.83
CA GLU A 517 18.30 -22.95 -16.01
C GLU A 517 18.77 -21.53 -15.69
N VAL A 518 19.98 -21.19 -16.11
CA VAL A 518 20.58 -19.87 -15.97
C VAL A 518 21.20 -19.42 -17.29
N TYR A 519 21.38 -18.12 -17.44
CA TYR A 519 22.12 -17.54 -18.57
C TYR A 519 23.26 -16.64 -18.09
N ALA A 520 24.24 -16.43 -18.95
CA ALA A 520 25.37 -15.54 -18.65
C ALA A 520 24.90 -14.13 -18.29
N GLY A 521 25.35 -13.60 -17.15
CA GLY A 521 24.91 -12.31 -16.63
C GLY A 521 23.73 -12.36 -15.66
N MET A 522 23.09 -13.52 -15.45
CA MET A 522 22.06 -13.72 -14.42
C MET A 522 22.71 -13.71 -13.04
N ILE A 523 22.08 -13.05 -12.06
CA ILE A 523 22.51 -13.03 -10.66
C ILE A 523 21.99 -14.31 -9.99
N VAL A 524 22.89 -15.08 -9.44
CA VAL A 524 22.61 -16.40 -8.84
C VAL A 524 22.83 -16.44 -7.34
N GLY A 525 23.35 -15.36 -6.76
CA GLY A 525 23.58 -15.25 -5.32
C GLY A 525 24.19 -13.91 -4.91
N GLN A 526 24.29 -13.69 -3.62
CA GLN A 526 24.94 -12.57 -2.98
C GLN A 526 26.41 -12.94 -2.66
N CYS A 527 27.35 -12.10 -3.04
CA CYS A 527 28.77 -12.31 -2.75
C CYS A 527 29.12 -11.86 -1.33
N ASN A 528 30.05 -12.56 -0.67
CA ASN A 528 30.62 -12.14 0.63
C ASN A 528 31.59 -10.96 0.52
N ARG A 529 31.90 -10.50 -0.72
CA ARG A 529 32.80 -9.38 -0.99
C ARG A 529 32.02 -8.20 -1.56
N ASN A 530 32.65 -7.03 -1.52
CA ASN A 530 32.05 -5.79 -2.03
C ASN A 530 31.99 -5.72 -3.56
N GLU A 531 32.65 -6.62 -4.27
CA GLU A 531 32.71 -6.65 -5.73
C GLU A 531 31.94 -7.86 -6.28
N ASP A 532 31.38 -7.68 -7.47
CA ASP A 532 30.73 -8.76 -8.20
C ASP A 532 31.73 -9.86 -8.58
N MET A 533 31.28 -11.09 -8.50
CA MET A 533 32.08 -12.25 -8.84
C MET A 533 31.40 -13.10 -9.92
N ALA A 534 32.08 -13.29 -11.05
CA ALA A 534 31.62 -14.24 -12.04
C ALA A 534 31.87 -15.69 -11.58
N VAL A 535 30.84 -16.52 -11.62
CA VAL A 535 30.86 -17.88 -11.10
C VAL A 535 30.30 -18.87 -12.13
N ASN A 536 30.86 -20.08 -12.18
CA ASN A 536 30.36 -21.14 -13.03
C ASN A 536 29.53 -22.14 -12.18
N VAL A 537 28.21 -21.96 -12.18
CA VAL A 537 27.26 -22.83 -11.47
C VAL A 537 26.79 -24.01 -12.32
N CYS A 538 27.12 -24.04 -13.63
CA CYS A 538 26.77 -25.10 -14.55
C CYS A 538 27.84 -26.20 -14.66
N LYS A 539 28.96 -26.02 -13.94
CA LYS A 539 30.11 -26.93 -14.02
C LYS A 539 29.73 -28.36 -13.63
N LYS A 540 29.93 -29.30 -14.54
CA LYS A 540 29.71 -30.74 -14.30
C LYS A 540 30.98 -31.38 -13.70
N LYS A 541 30.78 -32.38 -12.84
CA LYS A 541 31.87 -33.20 -12.34
C LYS A 541 32.44 -34.01 -13.49
N GLN A 542 33.74 -33.86 -13.80
CA GLN A 542 34.40 -34.71 -14.77
C GLN A 542 34.64 -36.10 -14.16
N LEU A 543 34.09 -37.12 -14.79
CA LEU A 543 34.35 -38.51 -14.44
C LEU A 543 35.74 -38.86 -14.95
N THR A 544 36.67 -39.12 -14.05
CA THR A 544 38.00 -39.67 -14.37
C THR A 544 38.06 -41.12 -13.95
N ASN A 545 38.62 -42.01 -14.78
CA ASN A 545 38.73 -43.45 -14.52
C ASN A 545 39.59 -43.86 -13.30
N MET A 546 40.16 -42.88 -12.57
CA MET A 546 41.08 -43.10 -11.44
C MET A 546 40.45 -42.88 -10.05
N ARG A 547 39.19 -42.65 -9.93
CA ARG A 547 38.55 -42.47 -8.60
C ARG A 547 37.87 -43.76 -8.18
N ALA A 548 38.31 -44.30 -7.04
CA ALA A 548 37.63 -45.43 -6.40
C ALA A 548 36.18 -45.07 -6.08
N ALA A 549 35.26 -45.98 -6.36
CA ALA A 549 33.80 -45.82 -6.20
C ALA A 549 33.32 -45.54 -4.79
N GLY A 550 34.21 -45.50 -3.78
CA GLY A 550 33.90 -45.26 -2.39
C GLY A 550 34.23 -43.86 -1.86
N SER A 551 34.79 -42.93 -2.67
CA SER A 551 35.22 -41.61 -2.17
C SER A 551 34.29 -40.44 -2.53
N ASP A 552 33.09 -40.68 -3.04
CA ASP A 552 32.11 -39.63 -3.33
C ASP A 552 31.35 -39.27 -2.06
N ALA A 553 31.94 -38.42 -1.21
CA ALA A 553 31.20 -37.74 -0.18
C ALA A 553 30.05 -36.97 -0.83
N ALA A 554 28.82 -37.18 -0.36
CA ALA A 554 27.66 -36.43 -0.82
C ALA A 554 27.94 -34.92 -0.64
N ILE A 555 27.81 -34.15 -1.72
CA ILE A 555 27.99 -32.70 -1.65
C ILE A 555 26.84 -32.15 -0.81
N ARG A 556 27.19 -31.62 0.38
CA ARG A 556 26.22 -30.96 1.25
C ARG A 556 25.98 -29.53 0.74
N LEU A 557 24.80 -29.28 0.20
CA LEU A 557 24.39 -27.96 -0.25
C LEU A 557 23.66 -27.21 0.87
N VAL A 558 23.95 -25.92 0.98
CA VAL A 558 23.16 -25.01 1.78
C VAL A 558 21.88 -24.67 1.01
N PRO A 559 20.70 -24.71 1.65
CA PRO A 559 19.45 -24.32 0.99
C PRO A 559 19.54 -22.89 0.40
N PRO A 560 19.02 -22.67 -0.83
CA PRO A 560 19.03 -21.33 -1.43
C PRO A 560 18.11 -20.36 -0.68
N VAL A 561 18.48 -19.10 -0.67
CA VAL A 561 17.64 -18.01 -0.16
C VAL A 561 16.68 -17.59 -1.28
N VAL A 562 15.39 -17.87 -1.11
CA VAL A 562 14.36 -17.44 -2.07
C VAL A 562 13.92 -16.03 -1.70
N LEU A 563 14.16 -15.06 -2.58
CA LEU A 563 13.80 -13.67 -2.35
C LEU A 563 12.36 -13.38 -2.83
N SER A 564 11.62 -12.61 -2.05
CA SER A 564 10.34 -12.03 -2.48
C SER A 564 10.56 -10.94 -3.54
N LEU A 565 9.48 -10.43 -4.15
CA LEU A 565 9.56 -9.31 -5.10
C LEU A 565 10.21 -8.09 -4.44
N GLU A 566 9.76 -7.73 -3.25
CA GLU A 566 10.29 -6.59 -2.49
C GLU A 566 11.79 -6.77 -2.20
N GLN A 567 12.17 -7.95 -1.72
CA GLN A 567 13.57 -8.28 -1.45
C GLN A 567 14.44 -8.25 -2.71
N CYS A 568 13.88 -8.66 -3.87
CA CYS A 568 14.58 -8.50 -5.15
C CYS A 568 14.79 -7.04 -5.51
N LEU A 569 13.75 -6.19 -5.35
CA LEU A 569 13.83 -4.76 -5.65
C LEU A 569 14.84 -4.03 -4.73
N GLU A 570 14.85 -4.38 -3.44
CA GLU A 570 15.83 -3.86 -2.46
C GLU A 570 17.27 -4.29 -2.80
N TYR A 571 17.43 -5.52 -3.31
CA TYR A 571 18.74 -6.07 -3.62
C TYR A 571 19.39 -5.41 -4.84
N LEU A 572 18.60 -4.94 -5.82
CA LEU A 572 19.09 -4.40 -7.10
C LEU A 572 20.06 -3.23 -6.92
N ALA A 573 21.17 -3.27 -7.64
CA ALA A 573 22.04 -2.13 -7.88
C ALA A 573 21.67 -1.41 -9.18
N ASP A 574 22.22 -0.22 -9.42
CA ASP A 574 21.89 0.64 -10.57
C ASP A 574 22.22 -0.01 -11.95
N ASP A 575 23.16 -0.94 -11.97
CA ASP A 575 23.56 -1.70 -13.16
C ASP A 575 22.84 -3.04 -13.29
N GLU A 576 21.82 -3.28 -12.46
CA GLU A 576 21.05 -4.51 -12.41
C GLU A 576 19.59 -4.27 -12.81
N LEU A 577 18.93 -5.32 -13.26
CA LEU A 577 17.51 -5.33 -13.62
C LEU A 577 16.84 -6.57 -13.04
N LEU A 578 15.56 -6.46 -12.75
CA LEU A 578 14.71 -7.57 -12.34
C LEU A 578 13.79 -7.97 -13.52
N GLU A 579 13.91 -9.19 -13.98
CA GLU A 579 12.90 -9.80 -14.85
C GLU A 579 11.71 -10.24 -14.01
N VAL A 580 10.55 -9.76 -14.37
CA VAL A 580 9.27 -10.12 -13.75
C VAL A 580 8.47 -10.95 -14.75
N THR A 581 8.18 -12.18 -14.38
CA THR A 581 7.36 -13.08 -15.19
C THR A 581 6.28 -13.73 -14.32
N PRO A 582 5.22 -14.30 -14.89
CA PRO A 582 4.18 -14.97 -14.11
C PRO A 582 4.71 -16.08 -13.19
N LYS A 583 5.80 -16.74 -13.55
CA LYS A 583 6.35 -17.89 -12.82
C LYS A 583 7.63 -17.60 -12.05
N SER A 584 8.41 -16.61 -12.48
CA SER A 584 9.77 -16.41 -11.98
C SER A 584 10.10 -14.93 -11.76
N LEU A 585 10.96 -14.68 -10.77
CA LEU A 585 11.66 -13.42 -10.57
C LEU A 585 13.16 -13.70 -10.75
N ARG A 586 13.78 -13.05 -11.74
CA ARG A 586 15.20 -13.27 -12.07
C ARG A 586 15.94 -11.95 -12.11
N MET A 587 16.92 -11.78 -11.28
CA MET A 587 17.80 -10.62 -11.29
C MET A 587 18.94 -10.85 -12.28
N ARG A 588 19.34 -9.80 -13.00
CA ARG A 588 20.41 -9.86 -13.96
C ARG A 588 21.19 -8.57 -14.05
N LYS A 589 22.40 -8.65 -14.57
CA LYS A 589 23.15 -7.44 -14.96
C LYS A 589 22.53 -6.83 -16.23
N ARG A 590 22.51 -5.49 -16.29
CA ARG A 590 22.07 -4.77 -17.50
C ARG A 590 22.93 -5.16 -18.70
N GLN A 591 24.25 -5.18 -18.50
CA GLN A 591 25.20 -5.69 -19.48
C GLN A 591 25.50 -7.17 -19.21
N LEU A 592 25.02 -8.09 -20.05
CA LEU A 592 25.16 -9.53 -19.85
C LEU A 592 26.59 -10.04 -20.09
N ASP A 593 27.31 -9.47 -21.06
CA ASP A 593 28.69 -9.88 -21.39
C ASP A 593 29.66 -9.50 -20.28
N HIS A 594 30.35 -10.49 -19.72
CA HIS A 594 31.34 -10.31 -18.67
C HIS A 594 32.52 -9.44 -19.10
N ALA A 595 33.05 -9.63 -20.32
CA ALA A 595 34.19 -8.87 -20.82
C ALA A 595 33.83 -7.39 -21.04
N ALA A 596 32.61 -7.12 -21.47
CA ALA A 596 32.10 -5.75 -21.62
C ALA A 596 31.92 -5.07 -20.26
N ARG A 597 31.41 -5.76 -19.23
CA ARG A 597 31.32 -5.23 -17.85
C ARG A 597 32.70 -4.87 -17.31
N MET A 598 33.67 -5.77 -17.44
CA MET A 598 35.04 -5.51 -16.95
C MET A 598 35.69 -4.31 -17.65
N ARG A 599 35.47 -4.15 -18.97
CA ARG A 599 35.95 -2.98 -19.72
C ARG A 599 35.30 -1.67 -19.23
N ALA A 600 33.99 -1.68 -18.95
CA ALA A 600 33.27 -0.53 -18.42
C ALA A 600 33.79 -0.14 -17.02
N LEU A 601 34.02 -1.12 -16.15
CA LEU A 601 34.57 -0.93 -14.80
C LEU A 601 36.00 -0.33 -14.84
N MET A 602 36.86 -0.76 -15.77
CA MET A 602 38.20 -0.19 -15.93
C MET A 602 38.15 1.25 -16.42
N LYS A 603 37.20 1.62 -17.27
CA LYS A 603 37.00 3.00 -17.72
C LYS A 603 36.48 3.93 -16.62
N SER A 604 35.66 3.46 -15.72
CA SER A 604 35.11 4.29 -14.61
C SER A 604 36.14 4.54 -13.50
N ARG A 605 37.20 3.72 -13.41
CA ARG A 605 38.32 3.87 -12.44
C ARG A 605 39.46 4.74 -12.96
N GLN A 606 39.44 5.14 -14.22
CA GLN A 606 40.37 6.14 -14.83
C GLN A 606 39.76 7.54 -14.82
#